data_8da52314cc1003f27998a12bc4d405e4
#
_entry.id   8da52314cc1003f27998a12bc4d405e4
#
_cell.length_a   1.000
_cell.length_b   1.000
_cell.length_c   1.000
_cell.angle_alpha   90.00
_cell.angle_beta   90.00
_cell.angle_gamma   90.00
#
_symmetry.space_group_name_H-M   'P 1'
#
loop_
_entity.id
_entity.type
_entity.pdbx_description
1 polymer ?
#
loop_
_entity_poly.entity_id
_entity_poly.type
_entity_poly.pdbx_seq_one_letter_code
_entity_poly.pdbx_strand_id
1 'polypeptide(L)'
;MPLTVLTLPTSICPYQAVIIQQLQTFRFGIHFAIALTVQRIRLKRLYVDLGAALGVALALSMPAWSQNDRAPARTATIIGTATDVNGDTIPNGTVVLKEVDSDDPRTIVTTENGLFEFHDVKPGIAYQLNISAKGFAEWTSPPITLSPGQFKIVTGIQLRIAMEATSVDVHYDRIEVATEQLKVEEKQRVFGIIPNFYVSYESDPVPLTAGMKFKLALKVSTDPVTAAGALLVAAARQAGNSLNYGQGWGAYGQRFGATAADGFFDIIIGGAILPSLLHQDPRYFYQGTGTTSSRIRHAMFSPFVARGDNGKWQPNYSSLGGDLASSALSNLYYPQSNRGAGLLFGNFAIGTAERIGASLAQEFLVGKFTRRGGHMK
;
A
#
# COMPACT_ATOMS: atom_id res chain seq x y z
N MET A 1 -13.99 -44.05 14.10
CA MET A 1 -13.60 -43.62 15.44
C MET A 1 -14.70 -42.74 16.01
N PRO A 2 -15.31 -43.08 17.16
CA PRO A 2 -16.48 -42.38 17.70
C PRO A 2 -16.06 -41.04 18.30
N LEU A 3 -16.88 -40.01 18.05
CA LEU A 3 -16.79 -38.67 18.63
C LEU A 3 -17.09 -38.76 20.15
N THR A 4 -16.06 -38.57 20.97
CA THR A 4 -16.23 -38.44 22.42
C THR A 4 -16.83 -37.05 22.69
N VAL A 5 -18.06 -36.99 23.13
CA VAL A 5 -18.71 -35.78 23.63
C VAL A 5 -18.09 -35.47 24.99
N LEU A 6 -17.27 -34.43 25.05
CA LEU A 6 -16.76 -33.87 26.30
C LEU A 6 -17.89 -33.12 27.01
N THR A 7 -18.41 -33.69 28.07
CA THR A 7 -19.30 -33.02 29.03
C THR A 7 -18.51 -31.98 29.81
N LEU A 8 -18.85 -30.71 29.65
CA LEU A 8 -18.24 -29.58 30.37
C LEU A 8 -18.75 -29.53 31.83
N PRO A 9 -17.90 -29.22 32.81
CA PRO A 9 -18.31 -29.03 34.19
C PRO A 9 -19.20 -27.81 34.38
N THR A 10 -20.21 -27.90 35.23
CA THR A 10 -21.32 -26.98 35.46
C THR A 10 -20.98 -25.64 36.15
N SER A 11 -19.73 -25.17 36.08
CA SER A 11 -19.27 -23.96 36.78
C SER A 11 -18.48 -23.01 35.88
N ILE A 12 -18.73 -22.96 34.56
CA ILE A 12 -18.06 -22.02 33.65
C ILE A 12 -18.86 -20.72 33.63
N CYS A 13 -18.20 -19.62 34.00
CA CYS A 13 -18.75 -18.26 33.85
C CYS A 13 -19.24 -18.03 32.40
N PRO A 14 -20.45 -17.48 32.16
CA PRO A 14 -21.02 -17.30 30.83
C PRO A 14 -20.12 -16.57 29.83
N TYR A 15 -19.18 -15.78 30.31
CA TYR A 15 -18.17 -15.08 29.50
C TYR A 15 -17.11 -16.03 28.92
N GLN A 16 -16.70 -17.07 29.68
CA GLN A 16 -15.78 -18.09 29.17
C GLN A 16 -16.44 -18.99 28.11
N ALA A 17 -17.74 -19.25 28.23
CA ALA A 17 -18.48 -20.03 27.25
C ALA A 17 -18.56 -19.29 25.89
N VAL A 18 -18.75 -17.98 25.90
CA VAL A 18 -18.80 -17.16 24.66
C VAL A 18 -17.43 -17.11 23.99
N ILE A 19 -16.36 -16.96 24.75
CA ILE A 19 -14.98 -16.97 24.21
C ILE A 19 -14.64 -18.36 23.63
N ILE A 20 -14.99 -19.42 24.31
CA ILE A 20 -14.74 -20.79 23.83
C ILE A 20 -15.57 -21.06 22.55
N GLN A 21 -16.81 -20.58 22.48
CA GLN A 21 -17.65 -20.73 21.30
C GLN A 21 -17.14 -19.89 20.13
N GLN A 22 -16.66 -18.69 20.38
CA GLN A 22 -16.01 -17.87 19.33
C GLN A 22 -14.66 -18.46 18.88
N LEU A 23 -13.86 -19.00 19.78
CA LEU A 23 -12.61 -19.67 19.42
C LEU A 23 -12.85 -20.98 18.65
N GLN A 24 -13.92 -21.71 18.94
CA GLN A 24 -14.30 -22.91 18.17
C GLN A 24 -14.76 -22.57 16.76
N THR A 25 -15.58 -21.52 16.57
CA THR A 25 -15.98 -21.06 15.24
C THR A 25 -14.81 -20.51 14.43
N PHE A 26 -13.86 -19.81 15.08
CA PHE A 26 -12.65 -19.32 14.43
C PHE A 26 -11.71 -20.47 14.02
N ARG A 27 -11.58 -21.49 14.87
CA ARG A 27 -10.79 -22.70 14.59
C ARG A 27 -11.36 -23.52 13.44
N PHE A 28 -12.69 -23.62 13.33
CA PHE A 28 -13.37 -24.30 12.22
C PHE A 28 -13.17 -23.56 10.90
N GLY A 29 -13.22 -22.23 10.91
CA GLY A 29 -12.98 -21.37 9.74
C GLY A 29 -11.54 -21.50 9.21
N ILE A 30 -10.55 -21.54 10.09
CA ILE A 30 -9.14 -21.68 9.71
C ILE A 30 -8.87 -23.07 9.12
N HIS A 31 -9.37 -24.15 9.73
CA HIS A 31 -9.18 -25.50 9.21
C HIS A 31 -9.84 -25.70 7.85
N PHE A 32 -11.02 -25.10 7.63
CA PHE A 32 -11.72 -25.16 6.34
C PHE A 32 -10.96 -24.37 5.26
N ALA A 33 -10.44 -23.20 5.59
CA ALA A 33 -9.65 -22.38 4.67
C ALA A 33 -8.32 -23.07 4.29
N ILE A 34 -7.64 -23.70 5.26
CA ILE A 34 -6.40 -24.45 5.03
C ILE A 34 -6.68 -25.68 4.16
N ALA A 35 -7.76 -26.42 4.42
CA ALA A 35 -8.13 -27.60 3.62
C ALA A 35 -8.39 -27.25 2.16
N LEU A 36 -9.13 -26.16 1.89
CA LEU A 36 -9.40 -25.69 0.52
C LEU A 36 -8.12 -25.22 -0.20
N THR A 37 -7.18 -24.59 0.52
CA THR A 37 -5.92 -24.12 -0.05
C THR A 37 -5.01 -25.29 -0.41
N VAL A 38 -4.90 -26.28 0.45
CA VAL A 38 -4.10 -27.51 0.20
C VAL A 38 -4.66 -28.32 -0.97
N GLN A 39 -5.97 -28.39 -1.11
CA GLN A 39 -6.61 -29.12 -2.23
C GLN A 39 -6.38 -28.40 -3.58
N ARG A 40 -6.39 -27.04 -3.60
CA ARG A 40 -6.03 -26.26 -4.79
C ARG A 40 -4.56 -26.41 -5.20
N ILE A 41 -3.65 -26.53 -4.24
CA ILE A 41 -2.22 -26.71 -4.51
C ILE A 41 -1.94 -28.12 -5.10
N ARG A 42 -2.62 -29.16 -4.58
CA ARG A 42 -2.49 -30.52 -5.11
C ARG A 42 -3.00 -30.66 -6.55
N LEU A 43 -4.14 -30.03 -6.87
CA LEU A 43 -4.66 -30.00 -8.25
C LEU A 43 -3.74 -29.27 -9.21
N LYS A 44 -3.17 -28.12 -8.82
CA LYS A 44 -2.22 -27.40 -9.70
C LYS A 44 -0.93 -28.19 -9.96
N ARG A 45 -0.38 -28.91 -8.98
CA ARG A 45 0.79 -29.76 -9.19
C ARG A 45 0.50 -30.90 -10.19
N LEU A 46 -0.67 -31.54 -10.08
CA LEU A 46 -1.06 -32.62 -11.01
C LEU A 46 -1.12 -32.16 -12.48
N TYR A 47 -1.61 -30.92 -12.74
CA TYR A 47 -1.66 -30.36 -14.10
C TYR A 47 -0.29 -29.92 -14.62
N VAL A 48 0.62 -29.50 -13.77
CA VAL A 48 1.98 -29.12 -14.17
C VAL A 48 2.80 -30.37 -14.52
N ASP A 49 2.68 -31.45 -13.73
CA ASP A 49 3.41 -32.68 -13.97
C ASP A 49 2.89 -33.43 -15.21
N LEU A 50 1.58 -33.39 -15.52
CA LEU A 50 1.03 -33.96 -16.77
C LEU A 50 1.44 -33.12 -17.99
N GLY A 51 1.51 -31.79 -17.89
CA GLY A 51 1.93 -30.90 -18.96
C GLY A 51 3.43 -31.08 -19.32
N ALA A 52 4.28 -31.30 -18.32
CA ALA A 52 5.71 -31.51 -18.49
C ALA A 52 6.00 -32.86 -19.16
N ALA A 53 5.25 -33.92 -18.82
CA ALA A 53 5.42 -35.24 -19.43
C ALA A 53 5.00 -35.27 -20.91
N LEU A 54 3.96 -34.52 -21.30
CA LEU A 54 3.50 -34.42 -22.69
C LEU A 54 4.47 -33.56 -23.54
N GLY A 55 5.07 -32.50 -22.96
CA GLY A 55 6.03 -31.64 -23.63
C GLY A 55 7.34 -32.32 -23.98
N VAL A 56 7.85 -33.22 -23.13
CA VAL A 56 9.08 -33.98 -23.36
C VAL A 56 8.89 -35.06 -24.43
N ALA A 57 7.72 -35.68 -24.54
CA ALA A 57 7.43 -36.69 -25.55
C ALA A 57 7.31 -36.11 -26.97
N LEU A 58 6.86 -34.86 -27.14
CA LEU A 58 6.79 -34.18 -28.44
C LEU A 58 8.14 -33.61 -28.90
N ALA A 59 9.08 -33.31 -27.98
CA ALA A 59 10.37 -32.73 -28.33
C ALA A 59 11.39 -33.75 -28.91
N LEU A 60 11.14 -35.05 -28.75
CA LEU A 60 12.04 -36.12 -29.21
C LEU A 60 11.76 -36.64 -30.61
N SER A 61 10.77 -36.08 -31.32
CA SER A 61 10.35 -36.59 -32.65
C SER A 61 10.61 -35.62 -33.82
N MET A 62 11.38 -34.53 -33.63
CA MET A 62 11.72 -33.66 -34.75
C MET A 62 13.10 -33.97 -35.33
N PRO A 63 13.22 -34.26 -36.64
CA PRO A 63 14.52 -34.38 -37.29
C PRO A 63 15.21 -33.01 -37.31
N ALA A 64 16.48 -33.01 -36.88
CA ALA A 64 17.35 -31.85 -36.95
C ALA A 64 17.66 -31.50 -38.42
N TRP A 65 16.98 -30.50 -38.94
CA TRP A 65 17.40 -29.85 -40.18
C TRP A 65 18.33 -28.70 -39.83
N SER A 66 19.63 -29.02 -39.89
CA SER A 66 20.67 -28.00 -39.90
C SER A 66 20.71 -27.39 -41.28
N GLN A 67 20.11 -26.19 -41.47
CA GLN A 67 20.46 -25.31 -42.56
C GLN A 67 21.17 -24.11 -42.02
N ASN A 68 22.48 -24.14 -42.12
CA ASN A 68 23.36 -23.03 -41.85
C ASN A 68 23.58 -22.24 -43.14
N ASP A 69 22.54 -21.50 -43.61
CA ASP A 69 22.68 -20.49 -44.63
C ASP A 69 22.54 -19.11 -43.97
N ARG A 70 23.63 -18.64 -43.38
CA ARG A 70 23.79 -17.23 -43.10
C ARG A 70 24.08 -16.51 -44.40
N ALA A 71 23.02 -16.13 -45.13
CA ALA A 71 23.13 -15.00 -46.05
C ALA A 71 23.67 -13.78 -45.29
N PRO A 72 24.58 -12.98 -45.86
CA PRO A 72 25.08 -11.79 -45.18
C PRO A 72 23.89 -10.94 -44.78
N ALA A 73 23.80 -10.65 -43.52
CA ALA A 73 22.69 -9.84 -42.95
C ALA A 73 22.66 -8.51 -43.68
N ARG A 74 21.66 -8.34 -44.58
CA ARG A 74 21.47 -7.05 -45.28
C ARG A 74 21.22 -6.01 -44.22
N THR A 75 22.10 -5.01 -44.13
CA THR A 75 21.93 -3.85 -43.25
C THR A 75 20.72 -3.04 -43.65
N ALA A 76 20.14 -2.34 -42.71
CA ALA A 76 19.00 -1.45 -42.94
C ALA A 76 19.45 0.04 -42.93
N THR A 77 18.60 0.93 -43.39
CA THR A 77 18.83 2.37 -43.41
C THR A 77 17.66 3.09 -42.70
N ILE A 78 17.97 4.08 -41.89
CA ILE A 78 17.01 4.98 -41.26
C ILE A 78 17.26 6.38 -41.80
N ILE A 79 16.21 7.03 -42.30
CA ILE A 79 16.24 8.43 -42.76
C ILE A 79 15.09 9.21 -42.12
N GLY A 80 15.30 10.50 -41.90
CA GLY A 80 14.26 11.37 -41.38
C GLY A 80 14.61 12.84 -41.59
N THR A 81 13.62 13.72 -41.39
CA THR A 81 13.80 15.16 -41.42
C THR A 81 13.32 15.76 -40.10
N ALA A 82 14.17 16.49 -39.42
CA ALA A 82 13.84 17.21 -38.20
C ALA A 82 13.22 18.59 -38.59
N THR A 83 12.02 18.85 -38.05
CA THR A 83 11.32 20.13 -38.25
C THR A 83 10.90 20.72 -36.91
N ASP A 84 10.56 21.98 -36.89
CA ASP A 84 9.87 22.61 -35.77
C ASP A 84 8.34 22.38 -35.84
N VAL A 85 7.58 23.00 -34.95
CA VAL A 85 6.11 22.91 -34.91
C VAL A 85 5.41 23.59 -36.09
N ASN A 86 6.10 24.50 -36.81
CA ASN A 86 5.60 25.21 -37.99
C ASN A 86 5.93 24.43 -39.27
N GLY A 87 6.77 23.42 -39.20
CA GLY A 87 7.26 22.64 -40.34
C GLY A 87 8.59 23.17 -40.90
N ASP A 88 9.22 24.18 -40.30
CA ASP A 88 10.51 24.67 -40.70
C ASP A 88 11.60 23.66 -40.32
N THR A 89 12.56 23.45 -41.25
CA THR A 89 13.64 22.47 -41.06
C THR A 89 14.65 22.93 -40.01
N ILE A 90 15.16 22.00 -39.21
CA ILE A 90 16.15 22.27 -38.13
C ILE A 90 17.54 21.82 -38.59
N PRO A 91 18.41 22.78 -39.02
CA PRO A 91 19.78 22.46 -39.35
C PRO A 91 20.65 22.27 -38.10
N ASN A 92 21.76 21.54 -38.27
CA ASN A 92 22.76 21.31 -37.23
C ASN A 92 22.19 20.69 -35.91
N GLY A 93 21.03 20.02 -35.97
CA GLY A 93 20.49 19.24 -34.89
C GLY A 93 21.30 17.97 -34.68
N THR A 94 21.63 17.65 -33.48
CA THR A 94 22.31 16.40 -33.11
C THR A 94 21.32 15.26 -33.05
N VAL A 95 21.54 14.21 -33.85
CA VAL A 95 20.71 13.03 -33.92
C VAL A 95 21.50 11.84 -33.36
N VAL A 96 21.01 11.21 -32.33
CA VAL A 96 21.60 10.05 -31.65
C VAL A 96 20.73 8.84 -31.91
N LEU A 97 21.30 7.80 -32.50
CA LEU A 97 20.69 6.49 -32.63
C LEU A 97 21.27 5.57 -31.58
N LYS A 98 20.45 5.19 -30.62
CA LYS A 98 20.81 4.30 -29.51
C LYS A 98 20.11 2.96 -29.66
N GLU A 99 20.85 1.85 -29.50
CA GLU A 99 20.33 0.52 -29.32
C GLU A 99 19.74 0.41 -27.89
N VAL A 100 18.53 -0.13 -27.74
CA VAL A 100 17.81 -0.09 -26.44
C VAL A 100 18.60 -0.83 -25.35
N ASP A 101 19.33 -1.90 -25.72
CA ASP A 101 20.06 -2.76 -24.79
C ASP A 101 21.60 -2.55 -24.85
N SER A 102 22.09 -1.46 -25.44
CA SER A 102 23.52 -1.18 -25.59
C SER A 102 23.85 0.27 -25.26
N ASP A 103 25.06 0.51 -24.76
CA ASP A 103 25.58 1.86 -24.46
C ASP A 103 26.48 2.44 -25.57
N ASP A 104 26.41 1.91 -26.81
CA ASP A 104 27.19 2.43 -27.95
C ASP A 104 26.30 3.26 -28.90
N PRO A 105 26.15 4.58 -28.67
CA PRO A 105 25.31 5.44 -29.49
C PRO A 105 26.04 5.87 -30.75
N ARG A 106 25.33 5.86 -31.89
CA ARG A 106 25.78 6.49 -33.14
C ARG A 106 25.21 7.89 -33.22
N THR A 107 26.07 8.88 -33.43
CA THR A 107 25.68 10.29 -33.49
C THR A 107 25.99 10.88 -34.86
N ILE A 108 25.04 11.63 -35.44
CA ILE A 108 25.18 12.40 -36.64
C ILE A 108 24.53 13.79 -36.46
N VAL A 109 24.73 14.68 -37.41
CA VAL A 109 24.15 16.02 -37.39
C VAL A 109 23.24 16.20 -38.61
N THR A 110 22.09 16.89 -38.42
CA THR A 110 21.18 17.18 -39.51
C THR A 110 21.83 18.16 -40.52
N THR A 111 21.52 17.96 -41.80
CA THR A 111 21.94 18.84 -42.86
C THR A 111 21.22 20.23 -42.80
N GLU A 112 21.56 21.15 -43.69
CA GLU A 112 20.88 22.46 -43.81
C GLU A 112 19.37 22.33 -44.05
N ASN A 113 18.93 21.23 -44.64
CA ASN A 113 17.53 20.91 -44.86
C ASN A 113 16.92 20.04 -43.75
N GLY A 114 17.59 19.94 -42.59
CA GLY A 114 17.10 19.14 -41.47
C GLY A 114 17.16 17.61 -41.68
N LEU A 115 17.76 17.16 -42.82
CA LEU A 115 17.82 15.73 -43.16
C LEU A 115 18.93 15.02 -42.37
N PHE A 116 18.64 13.77 -41.95
CA PHE A 116 19.64 12.86 -41.38
C PHE A 116 19.47 11.44 -41.93
N GLU A 117 20.54 10.69 -42.03
CA GLU A 117 20.55 9.32 -42.55
C GLU A 117 21.55 8.43 -41.82
N PHE A 118 21.07 7.30 -41.25
CA PHE A 118 21.89 6.26 -40.69
C PHE A 118 21.95 5.07 -41.63
N HIS A 119 23.12 4.81 -42.18
CA HIS A 119 23.40 3.62 -42.98
C HIS A 119 23.90 2.50 -42.07
N ASP A 120 23.90 1.27 -42.60
CA ASP A 120 24.45 0.07 -41.95
C ASP A 120 23.89 -0.20 -40.53
N VAL A 121 22.56 -0.01 -40.40
CA VAL A 121 21.85 -0.34 -39.16
C VAL A 121 21.55 -1.83 -39.10
N LYS A 122 21.90 -2.50 -38.00
CA LYS A 122 21.68 -3.94 -37.82
C LYS A 122 20.18 -4.23 -37.70
N PRO A 123 19.63 -5.18 -38.50
CA PRO A 123 18.22 -5.54 -38.38
C PRO A 123 17.95 -6.41 -37.15
N GLY A 124 16.70 -6.44 -36.71
CA GLY A 124 16.23 -7.28 -35.61
C GLY A 124 16.49 -6.73 -34.21
N ILE A 125 17.08 -5.54 -34.12
CA ILE A 125 17.38 -4.84 -32.87
C ILE A 125 16.42 -3.65 -32.73
N ALA A 126 16.02 -3.34 -31.50
CA ALA A 126 15.21 -2.15 -31.19
C ALA A 126 16.11 -0.93 -30.99
N TYR A 127 15.89 0.10 -31.79
CA TYR A 127 16.61 1.36 -31.74
C TYR A 127 15.70 2.48 -31.24
N GLN A 128 16.29 3.48 -30.60
CA GLN A 128 15.65 4.72 -30.22
C GLN A 128 16.43 5.89 -30.82
N LEU A 129 15.72 6.85 -31.42
CA LEU A 129 16.27 8.09 -31.95
C LEU A 129 16.03 9.21 -30.95
N ASN A 130 17.08 9.91 -30.58
CA ASN A 130 17.01 11.15 -29.81
C ASN A 130 17.53 12.30 -30.68
N ILE A 131 16.77 13.39 -30.77
CA ILE A 131 17.13 14.56 -31.56
C ILE A 131 17.12 15.78 -30.65
N SER A 132 18.25 16.47 -30.60
CA SER A 132 18.43 17.70 -29.84
C SER A 132 18.97 18.80 -30.71
N ALA A 133 18.47 20.04 -30.53
CA ALA A 133 18.95 21.22 -31.21
C ALA A 133 18.91 22.43 -30.27
N LYS A 134 19.81 23.38 -30.47
CA LYS A 134 19.92 24.59 -29.62
C LYS A 134 18.59 25.37 -29.64
N GLY A 135 18.01 25.57 -28.45
CA GLY A 135 16.75 26.29 -28.29
C GLY A 135 15.49 25.41 -28.46
N PHE A 136 15.66 24.11 -28.66
CA PHE A 136 14.57 23.15 -28.77
C PHE A 136 14.63 22.10 -27.68
N ALA A 137 13.47 21.63 -27.27
CA ALA A 137 13.35 20.47 -26.37
C ALA A 137 13.75 19.19 -27.11
N GLU A 138 14.39 18.28 -26.42
CA GLU A 138 14.79 16.99 -26.97
C GLU A 138 13.54 16.21 -27.43
N TRP A 139 13.63 15.63 -28.62
CA TRP A 139 12.62 14.76 -29.17
C TRP A 139 13.13 13.32 -29.19
N THR A 140 12.28 12.40 -28.75
CA THR A 140 12.61 10.98 -28.67
C THR A 140 11.58 10.14 -29.44
N SER A 141 12.05 9.21 -30.27
CA SER A 141 11.17 8.30 -31.01
C SER A 141 10.63 7.17 -30.12
N PRO A 142 9.48 6.57 -30.50
CA PRO A 142 9.17 5.21 -30.09
C PRO A 142 10.29 4.24 -30.53
N PRO A 143 10.40 3.05 -29.90
CA PRO A 143 11.35 2.02 -30.33
C PRO A 143 11.10 1.62 -31.80
N ILE A 144 12.16 1.59 -32.59
CA ILE A 144 12.16 1.28 -34.03
C ILE A 144 12.88 -0.05 -34.23
N THR A 145 12.18 -1.06 -34.73
CA THR A 145 12.80 -2.33 -35.13
C THR A 145 12.79 -2.44 -36.66
N LEU A 146 13.92 -2.88 -37.23
CA LEU A 146 14.12 -2.94 -38.69
C LEU A 146 14.22 -4.36 -39.19
N SER A 147 13.64 -4.63 -40.36
CA SER A 147 13.86 -5.88 -41.09
C SER A 147 15.14 -5.83 -41.95
N PRO A 148 15.75 -6.97 -42.29
CA PRO A 148 16.92 -7.02 -43.17
C PRO A 148 16.70 -6.29 -44.50
N GLY A 149 17.56 -5.32 -44.83
CA GLY A 149 17.48 -4.53 -46.05
C GLY A 149 16.38 -3.48 -46.05
N GLN A 150 15.75 -3.19 -44.94
CA GLN A 150 14.67 -2.23 -44.84
C GLN A 150 15.19 -0.80 -44.93
N PHE A 151 14.50 0.01 -45.73
CA PHE A 151 14.64 1.49 -45.75
C PHE A 151 13.49 2.07 -44.95
N LYS A 152 13.81 2.66 -43.79
CA LYS A 152 12.80 3.23 -42.88
C LYS A 152 12.83 4.73 -42.85
N ILE A 153 11.72 5.36 -43.28
CA ILE A 153 11.53 6.79 -43.13
C ILE A 153 10.83 7.07 -41.79
N VAL A 154 11.46 7.88 -40.94
CA VAL A 154 10.88 8.36 -39.71
C VAL A 154 10.22 9.69 -39.96
N THR A 155 8.89 9.72 -39.87
CA THR A 155 8.04 10.91 -40.09
C THR A 155 7.52 11.50 -38.80
N GLY A 156 7.08 12.76 -38.84
CA GLY A 156 6.47 13.40 -37.65
C GLY A 156 7.48 13.84 -36.59
N ILE A 157 8.73 14.07 -36.99
CA ILE A 157 9.76 14.60 -36.09
C ILE A 157 9.56 16.09 -35.95
N GLN A 158 8.92 16.52 -34.87
CA GLN A 158 8.66 17.92 -34.58
C GLN A 158 9.28 18.30 -33.24
N LEU A 159 10.31 19.11 -33.26
CA LEU A 159 10.92 19.67 -32.08
C LEU A 159 10.13 20.89 -31.62
N ARG A 160 9.85 20.94 -30.32
CA ARG A 160 9.22 22.11 -29.69
C ARG A 160 10.31 23.01 -29.17
N ILE A 161 10.06 24.34 -29.19
CA ILE A 161 10.97 25.30 -28.53
C ILE A 161 11.16 24.85 -27.08
N ALA A 162 12.40 24.74 -26.65
CA ALA A 162 12.68 24.56 -25.24
C ALA A 162 12.12 25.78 -24.51
N MET A 163 10.93 25.63 -23.92
CA MET A 163 10.66 26.49 -22.77
C MET A 163 11.78 26.23 -21.79
N GLU A 164 12.60 27.25 -21.45
CA GLU A 164 13.34 27.18 -20.21
C GLU A 164 12.30 26.81 -19.16
N ALA A 165 12.23 25.54 -18.85
CA ALA A 165 11.67 25.15 -17.59
C ALA A 165 12.66 25.77 -16.61
N THR A 166 12.39 27.00 -16.18
CA THR A 166 12.77 27.42 -14.85
C THR A 166 12.12 26.33 -13.99
N SER A 167 12.85 25.26 -13.72
CA SER A 167 12.53 24.39 -12.62
C SER A 167 12.64 25.32 -11.42
N VAL A 168 11.53 25.95 -11.08
CA VAL A 168 11.32 26.42 -9.73
C VAL A 168 11.33 25.10 -8.97
N ASP A 169 12.52 24.75 -8.50
CA ASP A 169 12.69 23.72 -7.51
C ASP A 169 11.99 24.27 -6.26
N VAL A 170 10.67 24.09 -6.25
CA VAL A 170 9.85 24.46 -5.10
C VAL A 170 10.26 23.47 -4.05
N HIS A 171 11.29 23.84 -3.33
CA HIS A 171 11.74 23.13 -2.13
C HIS A 171 10.63 23.33 -1.11
N TYR A 172 9.54 22.55 -1.23
CA TYR A 172 8.56 22.47 -0.19
C TYR A 172 9.26 21.95 1.06
N ASP A 173 9.29 22.76 2.11
CA ASP A 173 9.69 22.25 3.42
C ASP A 173 8.76 21.07 3.74
N ARG A 174 9.36 19.89 3.91
CA ARG A 174 8.61 18.66 4.25
C ARG A 174 7.71 18.86 5.46
N ILE A 175 8.11 19.74 6.37
CA ILE A 175 7.33 20.07 7.57
C ILE A 175 6.08 20.88 7.18
N GLU A 176 6.18 21.80 6.21
CA GLU A 176 5.05 22.56 5.72
C GLU A 176 4.03 21.66 5.05
N VAL A 177 4.48 20.78 4.14
CA VAL A 177 3.59 19.80 3.49
C VAL A 177 2.95 18.86 4.50
N ALA A 178 3.71 18.34 5.49
CA ALA A 178 3.16 17.50 6.55
C ALA A 178 2.12 18.27 7.40
N THR A 179 2.35 19.57 7.62
CA THR A 179 1.41 20.44 8.36
C THR A 179 0.10 20.61 7.61
N GLU A 180 0.15 20.84 6.30
CA GLU A 180 -1.07 20.99 5.48
C GLU A 180 -1.82 19.66 5.36
N GLN A 181 -1.12 18.54 5.14
CA GLN A 181 -1.74 17.21 5.15
C GLN A 181 -2.42 16.91 6.48
N LEU A 182 -1.77 17.22 7.60
CA LEU A 182 -2.35 17.05 8.93
C LEU A 182 -3.59 17.92 9.14
N LYS A 183 -3.60 19.18 8.67
CA LYS A 183 -4.77 20.06 8.76
C LYS A 183 -5.98 19.47 8.01
N VAL A 184 -5.75 18.79 6.89
CA VAL A 184 -6.80 18.08 6.15
C VAL A 184 -7.27 16.87 6.95
N GLU A 185 -6.36 16.04 7.46
CA GLU A 185 -6.66 14.85 8.24
C GLU A 185 -7.43 15.17 9.52
N GLU A 186 -7.06 16.24 10.23
CA GLU A 186 -7.74 16.73 11.42
C GLU A 186 -9.20 17.15 11.22
N LYS A 187 -9.64 17.33 9.97
CA LYS A 187 -11.02 17.70 9.62
C LYS A 187 -11.83 16.53 9.11
N GLN A 188 -11.18 15.37 8.90
CA GLN A 188 -11.84 14.19 8.35
C GLN A 188 -12.85 13.61 9.35
N ARG A 189 -14.09 13.46 8.91
CA ARG A 189 -15.16 12.83 9.68
C ARG A 189 -16.03 11.96 8.80
N VAL A 190 -16.35 10.77 9.28
CA VAL A 190 -17.31 9.88 8.66
C VAL A 190 -18.70 10.45 8.89
N PHE A 191 -19.49 10.59 7.82
CA PHE A 191 -20.80 11.27 7.83
C PHE A 191 -20.75 12.69 8.42
N GLY A 192 -19.56 13.30 8.49
CA GLY A 192 -19.38 14.62 9.11
C GLY A 192 -19.39 14.63 10.64
N ILE A 193 -19.51 13.49 11.31
CA ILE A 193 -19.64 13.35 12.77
C ILE A 193 -18.46 12.60 13.37
N ILE A 194 -18.24 11.34 12.98
CA ILE A 194 -17.27 10.44 13.62
C ILE A 194 -15.85 10.78 13.17
N PRO A 195 -14.93 11.05 14.12
CA PRO A 195 -13.54 11.40 13.77
C PRO A 195 -12.84 10.26 13.01
N ASN A 196 -12.15 10.62 11.92
CA ASN A 196 -11.37 9.70 11.08
C ASN A 196 -9.96 10.26 10.83
N PHE A 197 -9.33 10.75 11.90
CA PHE A 197 -8.11 11.55 11.80
C PHE A 197 -6.84 10.73 11.58
N TYR A 198 -6.83 9.44 11.94
CA TYR A 198 -5.70 8.52 11.77
C TYR A 198 -5.68 7.83 10.41
N VAL A 199 -6.26 8.45 9.38
CA VAL A 199 -6.28 7.89 8.03
C VAL A 199 -5.73 8.90 7.04
N SER A 200 -4.70 8.50 6.31
CA SER A 200 -4.19 9.28 5.19
C SER A 200 -4.75 8.76 3.87
N TYR A 201 -5.35 9.67 3.10
CA TYR A 201 -5.85 9.42 1.74
C TYR A 201 -4.89 9.98 0.68
N GLU A 202 -3.79 10.57 1.11
CA GLU A 202 -2.79 11.13 0.20
C GLU A 202 -2.02 10.02 -0.51
N SER A 203 -1.72 10.25 -1.79
CA SER A 203 -0.93 9.30 -2.60
C SER A 203 0.54 9.29 -2.19
N ASP A 204 1.06 10.44 -1.74
CA ASP A 204 2.42 10.60 -1.21
C ASP A 204 2.38 11.27 0.16
N PRO A 205 2.05 10.51 1.22
CA PRO A 205 1.96 11.05 2.57
C PRO A 205 3.34 11.33 3.13
N VAL A 206 3.54 12.56 3.61
CA VAL A 206 4.77 12.95 4.30
C VAL A 206 4.70 12.47 5.76
N PRO A 207 5.81 11.94 6.32
CA PRO A 207 5.87 11.52 7.72
C PRO A 207 5.56 12.64 8.68
N LEU A 208 4.82 12.31 9.74
CA LEU A 208 4.48 13.26 10.80
C LEU A 208 5.66 13.47 11.76
N THR A 209 5.91 14.70 12.17
CA THR A 209 6.83 14.99 13.28
C THR A 209 6.27 14.47 14.61
N ALA A 210 7.12 14.27 15.62
CA ALA A 210 6.68 13.86 16.95
C ALA A 210 5.58 14.76 17.50
N GLY A 211 5.74 16.10 17.38
CA GLY A 211 4.73 17.06 17.80
C GLY A 211 3.38 16.89 17.10
N MET A 212 3.39 16.58 15.81
CA MET A 212 2.19 16.30 15.02
C MET A 212 1.51 15.00 15.46
N LYS A 213 2.28 13.94 15.75
CA LYS A 213 1.76 12.66 16.28
C LYS A 213 1.04 12.89 17.62
N PHE A 214 1.65 13.66 18.53
CA PHE A 214 1.00 14.03 19.80
C PHE A 214 -0.24 14.91 19.61
N LYS A 215 -0.20 15.87 18.70
CA LYS A 215 -1.35 16.73 18.39
C LYS A 215 -2.53 15.91 17.90
N LEU A 216 -2.27 14.95 16.99
CA LEU A 216 -3.28 14.06 16.44
C LEU A 216 -3.89 13.16 17.54
N ALA A 217 -3.05 12.57 18.39
CA ALA A 217 -3.46 11.73 19.50
C ALA A 217 -4.33 12.48 20.50
N LEU A 218 -3.91 13.68 20.91
CA LEU A 218 -4.69 14.52 21.82
C LEU A 218 -6.04 14.92 21.20
N LYS A 219 -6.04 15.27 19.91
CA LYS A 219 -7.28 15.63 19.21
C LYS A 219 -8.30 14.51 19.19
N VAL A 220 -7.87 13.27 18.94
CA VAL A 220 -8.76 12.09 18.98
C VAL A 220 -9.21 11.80 20.40
N SER A 221 -8.29 11.82 21.37
CA SER A 221 -8.59 11.48 22.76
C SER A 221 -9.57 12.48 23.41
N THR A 222 -9.54 13.74 23.00
CA THR A 222 -10.41 14.79 23.52
C THR A 222 -11.65 15.07 22.67
N ASP A 223 -11.85 14.31 21.58
CA ASP A 223 -13.03 14.49 20.73
C ASP A 223 -14.30 14.03 21.46
N PRO A 224 -15.37 14.86 21.49
CA PRO A 224 -16.63 14.50 22.16
C PRO A 224 -17.26 13.20 21.67
N VAL A 225 -17.06 12.85 20.39
CA VAL A 225 -17.58 11.60 19.81
C VAL A 225 -16.81 10.41 20.32
N THR A 226 -15.50 10.54 20.55
CA THR A 226 -14.68 9.52 21.22
C THR A 226 -15.17 9.26 22.64
N ALA A 227 -15.46 10.33 23.39
CA ALA A 227 -16.03 10.21 24.72
C ALA A 227 -17.43 9.56 24.71
N ALA A 228 -18.28 9.94 23.75
CA ALA A 228 -19.60 9.31 23.56
C ALA A 228 -19.48 7.83 23.20
N GLY A 229 -18.49 7.46 22.39
CA GLY A 229 -18.15 6.05 22.09
C GLY A 229 -17.79 5.26 23.37
N ALA A 230 -16.97 5.84 24.23
CA ALA A 230 -16.62 5.22 25.52
C ALA A 230 -17.84 5.04 26.44
N LEU A 231 -18.78 6.00 26.46
CA LEU A 231 -20.06 5.87 27.18
C LEU A 231 -20.90 4.71 26.64
N LEU A 232 -21.01 4.56 25.32
CA LEU A 232 -21.75 3.47 24.69
C LEU A 232 -21.13 2.10 24.98
N VAL A 233 -19.81 1.98 24.91
CA VAL A 233 -19.08 0.74 25.26
C VAL A 233 -19.27 0.41 26.74
N ALA A 234 -19.21 1.40 27.64
CA ALA A 234 -19.48 1.20 29.06
C ALA A 234 -20.92 0.74 29.31
N ALA A 235 -21.92 1.27 28.57
CA ALA A 235 -23.30 0.83 28.64
C ALA A 235 -23.47 -0.62 28.18
N ALA A 236 -22.83 -1.01 27.09
CA ALA A 236 -22.83 -2.39 26.60
C ALA A 236 -22.19 -3.34 27.60
N ARG A 237 -21.05 -2.96 28.19
CA ARG A 237 -20.38 -3.70 29.28
C ARG A 237 -21.23 -3.82 30.53
N GLN A 238 -22.02 -2.77 30.86
CA GLN A 238 -22.98 -2.77 31.97
C GLN A 238 -24.14 -3.74 31.70
N ALA A 239 -24.74 -3.67 30.50
CA ALA A 239 -25.84 -4.56 30.10
C ALA A 239 -25.40 -6.05 30.06
N GLY A 240 -24.18 -6.32 29.59
CA GLY A 240 -23.59 -7.66 29.58
C GLY A 240 -23.02 -8.10 30.93
N ASN A 241 -23.15 -7.30 32.00
CA ASN A 241 -22.54 -7.55 33.31
C ASN A 241 -21.05 -7.96 33.24
N SER A 242 -20.36 -7.43 32.23
CA SER A 242 -18.94 -7.71 32.03
C SER A 242 -18.09 -6.86 32.98
N LEU A 243 -16.91 -7.37 33.37
CA LEU A 243 -16.03 -6.74 34.34
C LEU A 243 -16.72 -6.59 35.72
N ASN A 244 -16.20 -7.23 36.73
CA ASN A 244 -16.83 -7.37 38.05
C ASN A 244 -16.94 -6.08 38.88
N TYR A 245 -17.44 -5.00 38.27
CA TYR A 245 -17.76 -3.72 38.94
C TYR A 245 -19.13 -3.73 39.64
N GLY A 246 -19.96 -4.77 39.45
CA GLY A 246 -21.34 -4.82 39.92
C GLY A 246 -22.31 -4.08 38.99
N GLN A 247 -23.49 -3.70 39.50
CA GLN A 247 -24.56 -3.04 38.77
C GLN A 247 -24.89 -1.66 39.37
N GLY A 248 -25.64 -0.85 38.63
CA GLY A 248 -26.06 0.51 39.06
C GLY A 248 -25.15 1.61 38.52
N TRP A 249 -25.51 2.86 38.85
CA TRP A 249 -24.87 4.05 38.31
C TRP A 249 -23.39 4.19 38.68
N GLY A 250 -23.03 3.80 39.92
CA GLY A 250 -21.60 3.79 40.35
C GLY A 250 -20.76 2.82 39.53
N ALA A 251 -21.25 1.62 39.33
CA ALA A 251 -20.59 0.60 38.50
C ALA A 251 -20.51 1.00 37.03
N TYR A 252 -21.52 1.68 36.50
CA TYR A 252 -21.48 2.27 35.18
C TYR A 252 -20.39 3.34 35.05
N GLY A 253 -20.30 4.26 36.04
CA GLY A 253 -19.26 5.28 36.09
C GLY A 253 -17.84 4.68 36.13
N GLN A 254 -17.65 3.62 36.89
CA GLN A 254 -16.36 2.89 36.92
C GLN A 254 -16.02 2.23 35.60
N ARG A 255 -17.01 1.60 34.92
CA ARG A 255 -16.83 1.03 33.56
C ARG A 255 -16.51 2.11 32.53
N PHE A 256 -17.19 3.24 32.61
CA PHE A 256 -16.90 4.38 31.74
C PHE A 256 -15.48 4.90 31.97
N GLY A 257 -15.09 5.13 33.24
CA GLY A 257 -13.74 5.59 33.57
C GLY A 257 -12.67 4.63 33.07
N ALA A 258 -12.86 3.32 33.26
CA ALA A 258 -11.95 2.29 32.79
C ALA A 258 -11.88 2.26 31.26
N THR A 259 -13.01 2.31 30.58
CA THR A 259 -13.07 2.31 29.10
C THR A 259 -12.42 3.56 28.52
N ALA A 260 -12.65 4.73 29.12
CA ALA A 260 -12.05 5.99 28.69
C ALA A 260 -10.53 5.98 28.91
N ALA A 261 -10.08 5.44 30.05
CA ALA A 261 -8.65 5.28 30.35
C ALA A 261 -7.96 4.31 29.39
N ASP A 262 -8.58 3.15 29.12
CA ASP A 262 -8.06 2.19 28.12
C ASP A 262 -7.84 2.89 26.75
N GLY A 263 -8.87 3.56 26.25
CA GLY A 263 -8.80 4.27 24.96
C GLY A 263 -7.78 5.41 24.97
N PHE A 264 -7.71 6.18 26.05
CA PHE A 264 -6.74 7.25 26.19
C PHE A 264 -5.30 6.73 26.17
N PHE A 265 -4.97 5.72 26.98
CA PHE A 265 -3.63 5.15 27.04
C PHE A 265 -3.26 4.49 25.72
N ASP A 266 -4.18 3.78 25.05
CA ASP A 266 -3.94 3.17 23.77
C ASP A 266 -3.60 4.22 22.70
N ILE A 267 -4.40 5.28 22.59
CA ILE A 267 -4.19 6.37 21.64
C ILE A 267 -2.88 7.12 21.92
N ILE A 268 -2.58 7.43 23.18
CA ILE A 268 -1.38 8.20 23.53
C ILE A 268 -0.11 7.35 23.38
N ILE A 269 -0.13 6.11 23.86
CA ILE A 269 1.07 5.27 23.82
C ILE A 269 1.29 4.73 22.39
N GLY A 270 0.25 4.12 21.80
CA GLY A 270 0.32 3.49 20.48
C GLY A 270 0.24 4.48 19.32
N GLY A 271 -0.40 5.64 19.50
CA GLY A 271 -0.58 6.66 18.47
C GLY A 271 0.40 7.84 18.52
N ALA A 272 1.09 8.08 19.67
CA ALA A 272 2.03 9.19 19.79
C ALA A 272 3.38 8.80 20.38
N ILE A 273 3.44 8.24 21.59
CA ILE A 273 4.70 8.00 22.30
C ILE A 273 5.58 7.01 21.53
N LEU A 274 5.09 5.79 21.33
CA LEU A 274 5.86 4.76 20.64
C LEU A 274 6.14 5.08 19.17
N PRO A 275 5.19 5.62 18.39
CA PRO A 275 5.49 6.05 17.02
C PRO A 275 6.57 7.13 16.95
N SER A 276 6.63 8.04 17.94
CA SER A 276 7.67 9.07 17.99
C SER A 276 9.04 8.49 18.34
N LEU A 277 9.11 7.56 19.30
CA LEU A 277 10.35 6.92 19.73
C LEU A 277 10.90 5.93 18.68
N LEU A 278 10.01 5.22 18.00
CA LEU A 278 10.36 4.16 17.03
C LEU A 278 10.40 4.67 15.59
N HIS A 279 10.21 5.99 15.39
CA HIS A 279 10.15 6.61 14.05
C HIS A 279 9.15 5.91 13.13
N GLN A 280 7.94 5.63 13.62
CA GLN A 280 6.84 5.01 12.89
C GLN A 280 5.69 5.98 12.69
N ASP A 281 5.00 5.89 11.55
CA ASP A 281 3.81 6.67 11.30
C ASP A 281 2.58 5.91 11.82
N PRO A 282 1.77 6.51 12.71
CA PRO A 282 0.63 5.83 13.32
C PRO A 282 -0.61 5.77 12.43
N ARG A 283 -0.58 6.40 11.23
CA ARG A 283 -1.73 6.51 10.35
C ARG A 283 -1.96 5.23 9.54
N TYR A 284 -3.23 4.95 9.25
CA TYR A 284 -3.62 3.99 8.23
C TYR A 284 -3.51 4.65 6.84
N PHE A 285 -2.79 4.06 5.92
CA PHE A 285 -2.65 4.54 4.55
C PHE A 285 -3.69 3.85 3.67
N TYR A 286 -4.72 4.61 3.27
CA TYR A 286 -5.83 4.09 2.47
C TYR A 286 -5.34 3.69 1.06
N GLN A 287 -5.49 2.42 0.69
CA GLN A 287 -5.06 1.95 -0.62
C GLN A 287 -6.03 2.38 -1.73
N GLY A 288 -7.33 2.16 -1.55
CA GLY A 288 -8.40 2.64 -2.44
C GLY A 288 -8.42 2.07 -3.86
N THR A 289 -7.27 1.61 -4.37
CA THR A 289 -7.06 1.14 -5.74
C THR A 289 -6.54 -0.30 -5.76
N GLY A 290 -6.57 -0.93 -6.94
CA GLY A 290 -6.13 -2.31 -7.11
C GLY A 290 -7.24 -3.34 -6.95
N THR A 291 -6.86 -4.63 -6.95
CA THR A 291 -7.82 -5.74 -6.84
C THR A 291 -8.38 -5.85 -5.41
N THR A 292 -9.61 -6.35 -5.28
CA THR A 292 -10.24 -6.59 -3.96
C THR A 292 -9.35 -7.44 -3.05
N SER A 293 -8.69 -8.46 -3.58
CA SER A 293 -7.78 -9.31 -2.81
C SER A 293 -6.53 -8.55 -2.31
N SER A 294 -5.98 -7.63 -3.11
CA SER A 294 -4.87 -6.76 -2.70
C SER A 294 -5.29 -5.85 -1.55
N ARG A 295 -6.46 -5.20 -1.68
CA ARG A 295 -7.02 -4.30 -0.68
C ARG A 295 -7.37 -5.01 0.63
N ILE A 296 -7.93 -6.23 0.55
CA ILE A 296 -8.17 -7.07 1.75
C ILE A 296 -6.85 -7.38 2.46
N ARG A 297 -5.82 -7.82 1.72
CA ARG A 297 -4.51 -8.11 2.32
C ARG A 297 -3.92 -6.86 2.96
N HIS A 298 -3.92 -5.73 2.27
CA HIS A 298 -3.44 -4.46 2.82
C HIS A 298 -4.13 -4.13 4.14
N ALA A 299 -5.46 -4.14 4.18
CA ALA A 299 -6.23 -3.84 5.37
C ALA A 299 -6.00 -4.85 6.52
N MET A 300 -5.91 -6.14 6.22
CA MET A 300 -5.68 -7.18 7.23
C MET A 300 -4.27 -7.12 7.84
N PHE A 301 -3.27 -6.73 7.05
CA PHE A 301 -1.88 -6.66 7.53
C PHE A 301 -1.51 -5.29 8.12
N SER A 302 -2.31 -4.25 7.93
CA SER A 302 -2.05 -2.91 8.42
C SER A 302 -1.80 -2.81 9.94
N PRO A 303 -2.43 -3.60 10.83
CA PRO A 303 -2.10 -3.57 12.25
C PRO A 303 -0.69 -4.09 12.56
N PHE A 304 -0.12 -4.92 11.67
CA PHE A 304 1.18 -5.57 11.87
C PHE A 304 2.32 -4.87 11.13
N VAL A 305 2.00 -3.96 10.20
CA VAL A 305 2.99 -3.28 9.37
C VAL A 305 2.72 -1.78 9.38
N ALA A 306 3.72 -0.99 9.75
CA ALA A 306 3.69 0.46 9.77
C ALA A 306 4.66 1.05 8.74
N ARG A 307 4.39 2.27 8.28
CA ARG A 307 5.34 3.05 7.50
C ARG A 307 6.29 3.78 8.46
N GLY A 308 7.59 3.67 8.24
CA GLY A 308 8.56 4.44 9.00
C GLY A 308 8.64 5.88 8.54
N ASP A 309 9.20 6.77 9.37
CA ASP A 309 9.46 8.17 9.01
C ASP A 309 10.46 8.30 7.84
N ASN A 310 11.17 7.20 7.51
CA ASN A 310 12.01 7.06 6.31
C ASN A 310 11.24 6.60 5.05
N GLY A 311 9.91 6.46 5.13
CA GLY A 311 9.03 6.01 4.06
C GLY A 311 9.00 4.50 3.82
N LYS A 312 9.82 3.70 4.50
CA LYS A 312 9.89 2.24 4.32
C LYS A 312 8.88 1.52 5.22
N TRP A 313 8.36 0.41 4.73
CA TRP A 313 7.50 -0.47 5.52
C TRP A 313 8.31 -1.30 6.52
N GLN A 314 7.80 -1.43 7.74
CA GLN A 314 8.44 -2.15 8.84
C GLN A 314 7.39 -2.77 9.77
N PRO A 315 7.74 -3.74 10.65
CA PRO A 315 6.81 -4.25 11.64
C PRO A 315 6.29 -3.14 12.55
N ASN A 316 4.99 -3.17 12.84
CA ASN A 316 4.30 -2.12 13.61
C ASN A 316 4.51 -2.30 15.12
N TYR A 317 5.74 -2.07 15.57
CA TYR A 317 6.09 -2.17 16.99
C TYR A 317 5.33 -1.17 17.85
N SER A 318 5.03 0.03 17.32
CA SER A 318 4.33 1.06 18.07
C SER A 318 2.89 0.70 18.37
N SER A 319 2.15 0.15 17.41
CA SER A 319 0.77 -0.29 17.64
C SER A 319 0.72 -1.49 18.56
N LEU A 320 1.48 -2.55 18.26
CA LEU A 320 1.50 -3.78 19.07
C LEU A 320 2.04 -3.53 20.48
N GLY A 321 3.10 -2.72 20.61
CA GLY A 321 3.64 -2.32 21.89
C GLY A 321 2.71 -1.40 22.68
N GLY A 322 1.97 -0.54 21.99
CA GLY A 322 0.93 0.31 22.59
C GLY A 322 -0.20 -0.50 23.19
N ASP A 323 -0.71 -1.49 22.46
CA ASP A 323 -1.74 -2.41 22.95
C ASP A 323 -1.28 -3.15 24.21
N LEU A 324 -0.06 -3.66 24.20
CA LEU A 324 0.49 -4.37 25.37
C LEU A 324 0.68 -3.42 26.56
N ALA A 325 1.22 -2.23 26.32
CA ALA A 325 1.47 -1.26 27.39
C ALA A 325 0.18 -0.72 27.99
N SER A 326 -0.81 -0.34 27.16
CA SER A 326 -2.12 0.12 27.63
C SER A 326 -2.86 -0.97 28.37
N SER A 327 -2.82 -2.22 27.88
CA SER A 327 -3.41 -3.38 28.56
C SER A 327 -2.70 -3.71 29.89
N ALA A 328 -1.40 -3.49 29.97
CA ALA A 328 -0.67 -3.63 31.25
C ALA A 328 -1.12 -2.56 32.27
N LEU A 329 -1.29 -1.31 31.81
CA LEU A 329 -1.80 -0.22 32.65
C LEU A 329 -3.24 -0.47 33.12
N SER A 330 -4.08 -1.15 32.34
CA SER A 330 -5.44 -1.53 32.77
C SER A 330 -5.46 -2.35 34.05
N ASN A 331 -4.40 -3.13 34.34
CA ASN A 331 -4.29 -3.86 35.59
C ASN A 331 -4.21 -2.96 36.84
N LEU A 332 -3.94 -1.67 36.71
CA LEU A 332 -3.88 -0.75 37.84
C LEU A 332 -5.28 -0.36 38.34
N TYR A 333 -6.24 -0.24 37.43
CA TYR A 333 -7.58 0.31 37.73
C TYR A 333 -8.75 -0.67 37.52
N TYR A 334 -8.53 -1.83 36.94
CA TYR A 334 -9.57 -2.85 36.85
C TYR A 334 -9.80 -3.56 38.18
N PRO A 335 -10.99 -4.16 38.40
CA PRO A 335 -11.24 -5.00 39.58
C PRO A 335 -10.22 -6.12 39.71
N GLN A 336 -9.83 -6.48 40.91
CA GLN A 336 -8.81 -7.50 41.17
C GLN A 336 -9.12 -8.83 40.49
N SER A 337 -10.39 -9.22 40.45
CA SER A 337 -10.85 -10.46 39.80
C SER A 337 -10.65 -10.47 38.25
N ASN A 338 -10.42 -9.32 37.66
CA ASN A 338 -10.21 -9.18 36.20
C ASN A 338 -8.74 -8.93 35.84
N ARG A 339 -7.84 -8.78 36.81
CA ARG A 339 -6.42 -8.47 36.58
C ARG A 339 -5.62 -9.72 36.21
N GLY A 340 -4.44 -9.48 35.66
CA GLY A 340 -3.44 -10.53 35.38
C GLY A 340 -3.15 -10.67 33.89
N ALA A 341 -2.40 -11.71 33.55
CA ALA A 341 -1.97 -11.97 32.18
C ALA A 341 -3.14 -12.22 31.22
N GLY A 342 -4.24 -12.81 31.72
CA GLY A 342 -5.46 -13.02 30.93
C GLY A 342 -6.08 -11.73 30.42
N LEU A 343 -6.11 -10.68 31.25
CA LEU A 343 -6.57 -9.34 30.83
C LEU A 343 -5.64 -8.77 29.77
N LEU A 344 -4.33 -8.82 30.01
CA LEU A 344 -3.33 -8.26 29.10
C LEU A 344 -3.42 -8.88 27.70
N PHE A 345 -3.32 -10.20 27.62
CA PHE A 345 -3.36 -10.89 26.32
C PHE A 345 -4.75 -10.89 25.69
N GLY A 346 -5.82 -10.89 26.51
CA GLY A 346 -7.19 -10.75 26.05
C GLY A 346 -7.44 -9.40 25.37
N ASN A 347 -7.07 -8.30 26.03
CA ASN A 347 -7.19 -6.96 25.47
C ASN A 347 -6.32 -6.79 24.22
N PHE A 348 -5.09 -7.29 24.24
CA PHE A 348 -4.21 -7.28 23.08
C PHE A 348 -4.85 -7.99 21.85
N ALA A 349 -5.40 -9.20 22.07
CA ALA A 349 -6.03 -9.95 20.98
C ALA A 349 -7.29 -9.25 20.44
N ILE A 350 -8.12 -8.68 21.36
CA ILE A 350 -9.33 -7.93 21.00
C ILE A 350 -8.93 -6.67 20.24
N GLY A 351 -8.00 -5.86 20.75
CA GLY A 351 -7.53 -4.64 20.10
C GLY A 351 -6.97 -4.90 18.71
N THR A 352 -6.16 -5.96 18.54
CA THR A 352 -5.67 -6.37 17.22
C THR A 352 -6.81 -6.74 16.27
N ALA A 353 -7.80 -7.51 16.74
CA ALA A 353 -8.96 -7.89 15.93
C ALA A 353 -9.82 -6.68 15.54
N GLU A 354 -10.04 -5.75 16.48
CA GLU A 354 -10.76 -4.49 16.23
C GLU A 354 -10.03 -3.64 15.17
N ARG A 355 -8.71 -3.54 15.20
CA ARG A 355 -7.93 -2.83 14.19
C ARG A 355 -8.01 -3.47 12.81
N ILE A 356 -7.99 -4.81 12.72
CA ILE A 356 -8.22 -5.51 11.46
C ILE A 356 -9.61 -5.17 10.92
N GLY A 357 -10.65 -5.25 11.78
CA GLY A 357 -12.02 -4.91 11.42
C GLY A 357 -12.16 -3.45 10.98
N ALA A 358 -11.56 -2.52 11.73
CA ALA A 358 -11.55 -1.10 11.41
C ALA A 358 -10.84 -0.81 10.08
N SER A 359 -9.70 -1.43 9.82
CA SER A 359 -8.96 -1.27 8.56
C SER A 359 -9.75 -1.82 7.36
N LEU A 360 -10.42 -2.97 7.51
CA LEU A 360 -11.31 -3.50 6.48
C LEU A 360 -12.51 -2.58 6.24
N ALA A 361 -13.15 -2.11 7.32
CA ALA A 361 -14.24 -1.15 7.23
C ALA A 361 -13.76 0.15 6.56
N GLN A 362 -12.59 0.65 6.93
CA GLN A 362 -11.98 1.85 6.35
C GLN A 362 -11.75 1.68 4.84
N GLU A 363 -11.24 0.53 4.42
CA GLU A 363 -10.91 0.26 3.03
C GLU A 363 -12.15 0.12 2.12
N PHE A 364 -13.24 -0.45 2.62
CA PHE A 364 -14.39 -0.81 1.79
C PHE A 364 -15.65 0.04 2.03
N LEU A 365 -15.83 0.56 3.24
CA LEU A 365 -17.04 1.28 3.66
C LEU A 365 -16.73 2.73 4.03
N VAL A 366 -15.96 2.94 5.09
CA VAL A 366 -15.77 4.23 5.75
C VAL A 366 -15.14 5.27 4.82
N GLY A 367 -14.17 4.85 3.99
CA GLY A 367 -13.51 5.73 3.02
C GLY A 367 -14.47 6.39 2.03
N LYS A 368 -15.65 5.79 1.76
CA LYS A 368 -16.67 6.34 0.87
C LYS A 368 -17.50 7.45 1.54
N PHE A 369 -17.66 7.38 2.85
CA PHE A 369 -18.49 8.29 3.64
C PHE A 369 -17.67 9.33 4.42
N THR A 370 -16.36 9.28 4.32
CA THR A 370 -15.48 10.27 4.94
C THR A 370 -15.46 11.56 4.12
N ARG A 371 -15.84 12.67 4.73
CA ARG A 371 -15.61 14.01 4.16
C ARG A 371 -14.11 14.29 4.19
N ARG A 372 -13.51 14.27 3.02
CA ARG A 372 -12.11 14.69 2.81
C ARG A 372 -12.11 16.21 2.78
N GLY A 373 -11.37 16.85 3.66
CA GLY A 373 -11.15 18.30 3.60
C GLY A 373 -10.59 18.61 2.20
N GLY A 374 -11.18 19.63 1.53
CA GLY A 374 -11.05 19.89 0.11
C GLY A 374 -9.67 19.64 -0.49
N HIS A 375 -9.66 18.98 -1.63
CA HIS A 375 -8.47 18.86 -2.48
C HIS A 375 -7.92 20.29 -2.73
N MET A 376 -6.69 20.54 -2.35
CA MET A 376 -5.92 21.62 -2.99
C MET A 376 -5.80 21.23 -4.48
N LYS A 377 -6.46 22.04 -5.34
CA LYS A 377 -6.27 22.01 -6.78
C LYS A 377 -4.94 22.66 -7.10
#